data_726a9ab7e1477a3cb37763e37ecac104
#
_entry.id   726a9ab7e1477a3cb37763e37ecac104
#
_cell.length_a   1.000
_cell.length_b   1.000
_cell.length_c   1.000
_cell.angle_alpha   90.00
_cell.angle_beta   90.00
_cell.angle_gamma   90.00
#
_symmetry.space_group_name_H-M   'P 1'
#
loop_
_entity.id
_entity.type
_entity.pdbx_description
1 polymer ?
#
loop_
_entity_poly.entity_id
_entity_poly.type
_entity_poly.pdbx_seq_one_letter_code
_entity_poly.pdbx_strand_id
1 'polypeptide(L)'
;MKNPPLFLLLWILTSSVAWSQTKTQTKSMRDNPAAYALYHGDGSPARWTDLVAEAAEADVVCFGELHDDAVMHWLEQELVRDLLAQGTLPNLGAEMFEADDQLVVDEYLAGVVNLDKLEAAANLWHNHATDYQPLLDLAKEHGLTMTATNVPRRYASWVYKHGLKGLENLSADARAYLPSLPVAFDPALPGYEAMLAMAGGHGAETLPMAQAIKDATMAHWILQTRTEGQPFVHLNGSYHSQDWEGIVWYLRHANPELNVLTLHGETQVDVWAPDSSALNRADFLLLTQAQMTRTH
;
A
#
# COMPACT_ATOMS: atom_id res chain seq x y z
N MET A 1 -44.90 74.30 21.89
CA MET A 1 -43.78 73.72 21.10
C MET A 1 -43.60 72.31 21.58
N LYS A 2 -44.01 71.35 20.68
CA LYS A 2 -44.09 69.92 21.00
C LYS A 2 -42.84 69.25 20.40
N ASN A 3 -42.03 68.54 21.23
CA ASN A 3 -40.91 67.70 20.78
C ASN A 3 -41.42 66.37 20.22
N PRO A 4 -40.88 65.86 19.12
CA PRO A 4 -41.21 64.51 18.61
C PRO A 4 -40.36 63.44 19.33
N PRO A 5 -40.88 62.21 19.44
CA PRO A 5 -40.19 61.10 20.08
C PRO A 5 -39.11 60.48 19.19
N LEU A 6 -38.01 60.13 19.86
CA LEU A 6 -36.85 59.44 19.32
C LEU A 6 -37.20 57.93 19.16
N PHE A 7 -37.28 57.42 17.93
CA PHE A 7 -37.40 55.99 17.64
C PHE A 7 -36.02 55.37 17.68
N LEU A 8 -35.79 54.51 18.67
CA LEU A 8 -34.60 53.65 18.81
C LEU A 8 -34.79 52.40 17.93
N LEU A 9 -34.10 52.32 16.79
CA LEU A 9 -34.05 51.11 15.98
C LEU A 9 -33.10 50.11 16.61
N LEU A 10 -33.66 49.01 17.18
CA LEU A 10 -32.91 47.86 17.67
C LEU A 10 -32.57 47.00 16.47
N TRP A 11 -31.27 46.95 16.08
CA TRP A 11 -30.76 45.96 15.12
C TRP A 11 -30.54 44.63 15.83
N ILE A 12 -31.42 43.66 15.58
CA ILE A 12 -31.20 42.26 15.99
C ILE A 12 -30.27 41.63 14.98
N LEU A 13 -29.00 41.47 15.35
CA LEU A 13 -28.05 40.62 14.63
C LEU A 13 -28.41 39.17 14.90
N THR A 14 -29.12 38.56 13.94
CA THR A 14 -29.27 37.08 13.92
C THR A 14 -27.99 36.47 13.37
N SER A 15 -27.10 36.04 14.25
CA SER A 15 -25.98 35.17 13.89
C SER A 15 -26.52 33.80 13.52
N SER A 16 -26.62 33.52 12.22
CA SER A 16 -26.85 32.18 11.68
C SER A 16 -25.60 31.33 11.96
N VAL A 17 -25.64 30.55 13.02
CA VAL A 17 -24.68 29.45 13.23
C VAL A 17 -25.02 28.41 12.16
N ALA A 18 -24.21 28.37 11.11
CA ALA A 18 -24.22 27.28 10.15
C ALA A 18 -23.75 26.01 10.86
N TRP A 19 -24.66 25.16 11.25
CA TRP A 19 -24.37 23.80 11.68
C TRP A 19 -23.88 23.05 10.44
N SER A 20 -22.57 22.77 10.38
CA SER A 20 -22.02 21.78 9.46
C SER A 20 -22.66 20.44 9.85
N GLN A 21 -23.64 20.02 9.08
CA GLN A 21 -24.15 18.64 9.17
C GLN A 21 -23.06 17.74 8.59
N THR A 22 -22.27 17.13 9.46
CA THR A 22 -21.49 15.94 9.10
C THR A 22 -22.52 14.93 8.58
N LYS A 23 -22.51 14.67 7.27
CA LYS A 23 -23.33 13.59 6.69
C LYS A 23 -22.87 12.30 7.34
N THR A 24 -23.61 11.79 8.32
CA THR A 24 -23.42 10.44 8.82
C THR A 24 -23.85 9.52 7.68
N GLN A 25 -22.89 8.89 7.01
CA GLN A 25 -23.19 7.84 6.04
C GLN A 25 -23.99 6.75 6.78
N THR A 26 -25.24 6.57 6.40
CA THR A 26 -26.07 5.50 6.94
C THR A 26 -25.85 4.27 6.07
N LYS A 27 -25.35 3.20 6.69
CA LYS A 27 -25.22 1.89 6.05
C LYS A 27 -26.58 1.45 5.51
N SER A 28 -26.64 1.13 4.23
CA SER A 28 -27.82 0.53 3.60
C SER A 28 -28.07 -0.87 4.22
N MET A 29 -29.33 -1.15 4.60
CA MET A 29 -29.71 -2.50 5.02
C MET A 29 -29.63 -3.46 3.83
N ARG A 30 -28.93 -4.57 4.00
CA ARG A 30 -28.81 -5.67 3.04
C ARG A 30 -29.27 -6.96 3.72
N ASP A 31 -29.70 -7.94 2.94
CA ASP A 31 -30.11 -9.23 3.45
C ASP A 31 -28.95 -9.95 4.16
N ASN A 32 -27.72 -9.77 3.65
CA ASN A 32 -26.51 -10.29 4.26
C ASN A 32 -25.44 -9.20 4.41
N PRO A 33 -24.70 -9.15 5.54
CA PRO A 33 -23.53 -8.30 5.64
C PRO A 33 -22.42 -8.83 4.73
N ALA A 34 -21.67 -7.92 4.11
CA ALA A 34 -20.46 -8.28 3.36
C ALA A 34 -19.23 -7.76 4.09
N ALA A 35 -18.21 -8.59 4.18
CA ALA A 35 -16.90 -8.20 4.72
C ALA A 35 -16.15 -7.30 3.74
N TYR A 36 -16.30 -7.56 2.45
CA TYR A 36 -15.67 -6.81 1.37
C TYR A 36 -16.52 -6.77 0.11
N ALA A 37 -16.17 -5.90 -0.82
CA ALA A 37 -16.64 -5.89 -2.20
C ALA A 37 -15.49 -5.50 -3.13
N LEU A 38 -15.50 -6.05 -4.35
CA LEU A 38 -14.49 -5.81 -5.37
C LEU A 38 -15.10 -5.04 -6.54
N TYR A 39 -14.36 -4.09 -7.05
CA TYR A 39 -14.72 -3.25 -8.19
C TYR A 39 -13.54 -3.11 -9.15
N HIS A 40 -13.82 -2.85 -10.42
CA HIS A 40 -12.84 -2.23 -11.30
C HIS A 40 -12.56 -0.79 -10.85
N GLY A 41 -11.47 -0.22 -11.28
CA GLY A 41 -11.06 1.12 -10.87
C GLY A 41 -12.12 2.20 -11.15
N ASP A 42 -12.96 2.02 -12.17
CA ASP A 42 -14.06 2.94 -12.52
C ASP A 42 -15.30 2.82 -11.62
N GLY A 43 -15.29 1.88 -10.66
CA GLY A 43 -16.39 1.60 -9.73
C GLY A 43 -17.43 0.63 -10.26
N SER A 44 -17.27 0.06 -11.44
CA SER A 44 -18.12 -1.05 -11.90
C SER A 44 -17.82 -2.32 -11.09
N PRO A 45 -18.86 -3.11 -10.69
CA PRO A 45 -18.64 -4.33 -9.92
C PRO A 45 -17.71 -5.31 -10.65
N ALA A 46 -16.73 -5.84 -9.95
CA ALA A 46 -15.82 -6.86 -10.43
C ALA A 46 -16.03 -8.17 -9.68
N ARG A 47 -15.67 -9.28 -10.31
CA ARG A 47 -15.63 -10.60 -9.67
C ARG A 47 -14.21 -10.92 -9.24
N TRP A 48 -14.08 -11.66 -8.17
CA TRP A 48 -12.78 -12.17 -7.72
C TRP A 48 -12.06 -12.97 -8.82
N THR A 49 -12.82 -13.76 -9.59
CA THR A 49 -12.26 -14.53 -10.73
C THR A 49 -11.70 -13.65 -11.85
N ASP A 50 -12.18 -12.41 -12.01
CA ASP A 50 -11.66 -11.49 -13.00
C ASP A 50 -10.29 -10.97 -12.54
N LEU A 51 -10.16 -10.59 -11.27
CA LEU A 51 -8.88 -10.22 -10.66
C LEU A 51 -7.85 -11.35 -10.76
N VAL A 52 -8.22 -12.60 -10.41
CA VAL A 52 -7.31 -13.74 -10.47
C VAL A 52 -6.84 -14.01 -11.91
N ALA A 53 -7.75 -13.91 -12.89
CA ALA A 53 -7.41 -14.10 -14.29
C ALA A 53 -6.44 -13.02 -14.80
N GLU A 54 -6.67 -11.76 -14.47
CA GLU A 54 -5.78 -10.66 -14.85
C GLU A 54 -4.43 -10.73 -14.12
N ALA A 55 -4.44 -11.15 -12.85
CA ALA A 55 -3.22 -11.37 -12.07
C ALA A 55 -2.33 -12.47 -12.64
N ALA A 56 -2.93 -13.53 -13.21
CA ALA A 56 -2.17 -14.62 -13.83
C ALA A 56 -1.42 -14.19 -15.12
N GLU A 57 -1.91 -13.16 -15.81
CA GLU A 57 -1.34 -12.63 -17.05
C GLU A 57 -0.45 -11.40 -16.81
N ALA A 58 -0.42 -10.88 -15.59
CA ALA A 58 0.38 -9.71 -15.25
C ALA A 58 1.87 -10.08 -15.05
N ASP A 59 2.78 -9.16 -15.39
CA ASP A 59 4.19 -9.28 -15.00
C ASP A 59 4.39 -9.00 -13.50
N VAL A 60 3.66 -8.01 -12.98
CA VAL A 60 3.67 -7.61 -11.58
C VAL A 60 2.26 -7.28 -11.12
N VAL A 61 1.88 -7.78 -9.97
CA VAL A 61 0.64 -7.43 -9.26
C VAL A 61 1.03 -6.67 -8.01
N CYS A 62 0.64 -5.40 -7.90
CA CYS A 62 0.78 -4.63 -6.66
C CYS A 62 -0.53 -4.74 -5.87
N PHE A 63 -0.54 -5.56 -4.83
CA PHE A 63 -1.67 -5.67 -3.91
C PHE A 63 -1.53 -4.61 -2.82
N GLY A 64 -2.26 -3.50 -3.00
CA GLY A 64 -2.27 -2.38 -2.07
C GLY A 64 -3.22 -2.64 -0.91
N GLU A 65 -2.66 -2.88 0.27
CA GLU A 65 -3.39 -3.20 1.50
C GLU A 65 -3.53 -2.01 2.46
N LEU A 66 -4.34 -2.19 3.50
CA LEU A 66 -4.24 -1.48 4.75
C LEU A 66 -3.62 -2.43 5.78
N HIS A 67 -2.48 -2.05 6.34
CA HIS A 67 -1.62 -2.90 7.16
C HIS A 67 -2.26 -3.50 8.43
N ASP A 68 -3.46 -3.07 8.77
CA ASP A 68 -4.24 -3.52 9.92
C ASP A 68 -5.57 -4.20 9.54
N ASP A 69 -5.77 -4.53 8.24
CA ASP A 69 -7.02 -5.09 7.74
C ASP A 69 -6.93 -6.60 7.51
N ALA A 70 -7.45 -7.38 8.46
CA ALA A 70 -7.41 -8.84 8.40
C ALA A 70 -8.13 -9.44 7.17
N VAL A 71 -9.10 -8.73 6.59
CA VAL A 71 -9.78 -9.20 5.37
C VAL A 71 -8.87 -9.07 4.17
N MET A 72 -8.10 -7.99 4.07
CA MET A 72 -7.12 -7.82 3.00
C MET A 72 -6.02 -8.87 3.09
N HIS A 73 -5.45 -9.11 4.27
CA HIS A 73 -4.42 -10.13 4.48
C HIS A 73 -4.93 -11.55 4.17
N TRP A 74 -6.19 -11.84 4.44
CA TRP A 74 -6.80 -13.10 4.00
C TRP A 74 -6.93 -13.16 2.48
N LEU A 75 -7.36 -12.08 1.81
CA LEU A 75 -7.52 -12.04 0.36
C LEU A 75 -6.18 -12.12 -0.40
N GLU A 76 -5.09 -11.65 0.18
CA GLU A 76 -3.73 -11.86 -0.33
C GLU A 76 -3.39 -13.34 -0.42
N GLN A 77 -3.69 -14.09 0.64
CA GLN A 77 -3.50 -15.53 0.64
C GLN A 77 -4.42 -16.23 -0.37
N GLU A 78 -5.69 -15.80 -0.46
CA GLU A 78 -6.64 -16.37 -1.43
C GLU A 78 -6.20 -16.09 -2.88
N LEU A 79 -5.64 -14.92 -3.18
CA LEU A 79 -5.08 -14.64 -4.50
C LEU A 79 -3.96 -15.63 -4.86
N VAL A 80 -3.04 -15.86 -3.94
CA VAL A 80 -1.94 -16.82 -4.13
C VAL A 80 -2.47 -18.25 -4.28
N ARG A 81 -3.43 -18.68 -3.45
CA ARG A 81 -4.06 -20.00 -3.54
C ARG A 81 -4.76 -20.23 -4.88
N ASP A 82 -5.49 -19.22 -5.36
CA ASP A 82 -6.24 -19.31 -6.61
C ASP A 82 -5.31 -19.29 -7.83
N LEU A 83 -4.21 -18.54 -7.80
CA LEU A 83 -3.16 -18.63 -8.82
C LEU A 83 -2.56 -20.04 -8.87
N LEU A 84 -2.21 -20.61 -7.72
CA LEU A 84 -1.71 -21.98 -7.62
C LEU A 84 -2.72 -23.02 -8.13
N ALA A 85 -4.00 -22.85 -7.80
CA ALA A 85 -5.07 -23.74 -8.24
C ALA A 85 -5.26 -23.76 -9.77
N GLN A 86 -4.90 -22.66 -10.45
CA GLN A 86 -4.88 -22.56 -11.91
C GLN A 86 -3.59 -23.11 -12.53
N GLY A 87 -2.61 -23.51 -11.73
CA GLY A 87 -1.30 -23.98 -12.19
C GLY A 87 -0.29 -22.83 -12.43
N THR A 88 -0.61 -21.61 -12.00
CA THR A 88 0.29 -20.46 -12.07
C THR A 88 1.16 -20.40 -10.80
N LEU A 89 2.48 -20.34 -10.97
CA LEU A 89 3.44 -20.25 -9.86
C LEU A 89 3.89 -18.79 -9.70
N PRO A 90 3.34 -18.02 -8.73
CA PRO A 90 3.76 -16.65 -8.54
C PRO A 90 5.13 -16.57 -7.84
N ASN A 91 5.92 -15.57 -8.20
CA ASN A 91 6.94 -15.06 -7.29
C ASN A 91 6.25 -14.14 -6.27
N LEU A 92 6.66 -14.16 -5.02
CA LEU A 92 6.10 -13.29 -3.99
C LEU A 92 7.14 -12.29 -3.53
N GLY A 93 6.68 -11.11 -3.13
CA GLY A 93 7.48 -10.10 -2.47
C GLY A 93 6.62 -9.24 -1.55
N ALA A 94 7.22 -8.68 -0.52
CA ALA A 94 6.47 -7.89 0.45
C ALA A 94 7.28 -6.72 1.01
N GLU A 95 6.58 -5.57 1.17
CA GLU A 95 7.09 -4.39 1.87
C GLU A 95 7.49 -4.70 3.30
N MET A 96 6.81 -5.66 3.93
CA MET A 96 6.95 -5.97 5.34
C MET A 96 8.27 -6.65 5.70
N PHE A 97 9.06 -7.05 4.71
CA PHE A 97 10.42 -7.59 4.90
C PHE A 97 11.46 -6.62 4.35
N GLU A 98 12.45 -6.28 5.18
CA GLU A 98 13.59 -5.44 4.78
C GLU A 98 14.61 -6.25 3.96
N ALA A 99 15.20 -5.67 2.92
CA ALA A 99 16.09 -6.40 1.99
C ALA A 99 17.31 -7.07 2.65
N ASP A 100 17.74 -6.60 3.80
CA ASP A 100 18.84 -7.23 4.56
C ASP A 100 18.39 -8.43 5.40
N ASP A 101 17.09 -8.69 5.49
CA ASP A 101 16.54 -9.91 6.11
C ASP A 101 16.39 -11.07 5.10
N GLN A 102 16.68 -10.88 3.79
CA GLN A 102 16.44 -11.89 2.76
C GLN A 102 17.05 -13.26 3.09
N LEU A 103 18.29 -13.29 3.60
CA LEU A 103 18.96 -14.56 3.90
C LEU A 103 18.16 -15.41 4.90
N VAL A 104 17.69 -14.80 5.99
CA VAL A 104 16.95 -15.57 7.01
C VAL A 104 15.54 -15.94 6.54
N VAL A 105 14.93 -15.14 5.66
CA VAL A 105 13.67 -15.50 5.00
C VAL A 105 13.86 -16.72 4.11
N ASP A 106 14.91 -16.77 3.29
CA ASP A 106 15.25 -17.93 2.45
C ASP A 106 15.53 -19.19 3.27
N GLU A 107 16.27 -19.05 4.37
CA GLU A 107 16.56 -20.15 5.32
C GLU A 107 15.30 -20.69 5.99
N TYR A 108 14.34 -19.81 6.30
CA TYR A 108 13.04 -20.21 6.82
C TYR A 108 12.21 -20.96 5.80
N LEU A 109 12.11 -20.45 4.57
CA LEU A 109 11.39 -21.11 3.47
C LEU A 109 12.01 -22.48 3.15
N ALA A 110 13.33 -22.59 3.15
CA ALA A 110 14.06 -23.84 2.95
C ALA A 110 13.96 -24.81 4.14
N GLY A 111 13.39 -24.41 5.28
CA GLY A 111 13.29 -25.23 6.48
C GLY A 111 14.61 -25.39 7.24
N VAL A 112 15.62 -24.58 6.94
CA VAL A 112 16.93 -24.56 7.63
C VAL A 112 16.78 -23.96 9.02
N VAL A 113 15.97 -22.92 9.15
CA VAL A 113 15.63 -22.30 10.45
C VAL A 113 14.12 -22.43 10.72
N ASN A 114 13.76 -22.41 12.01
CA ASN A 114 12.36 -22.37 12.45
C ASN A 114 11.89 -20.93 12.65
N LEU A 115 10.59 -20.76 12.95
CA LEU A 115 9.97 -19.44 13.18
C LEU A 115 10.67 -18.64 14.28
N ASP A 116 11.01 -19.27 15.42
CA ASP A 116 11.70 -18.56 16.53
C ASP A 116 13.03 -17.93 16.08
N LYS A 117 13.72 -18.55 15.12
CA LYS A 117 14.99 -18.04 14.58
C LYS A 117 14.76 -16.93 13.55
N LEU A 118 13.73 -17.04 12.74
CA LEU A 118 13.30 -15.97 11.84
C LEU A 118 12.93 -14.72 12.66
N GLU A 119 12.08 -14.87 13.67
CA GLU A 119 11.64 -13.77 14.54
C GLU A 119 12.80 -13.11 15.31
N ALA A 120 13.81 -13.90 15.68
CA ALA A 120 14.97 -13.38 16.39
C ALA A 120 15.98 -12.66 15.48
N ALA A 121 16.00 -12.95 14.18
CA ALA A 121 17.00 -12.46 13.25
C ALA A 121 16.49 -11.35 12.33
N ALA A 122 15.22 -11.40 11.93
CA ALA A 122 14.61 -10.43 11.02
C ALA A 122 13.95 -9.25 11.76
N ASN A 123 13.85 -8.12 11.07
CA ASN A 123 13.16 -6.93 11.56
C ASN A 123 11.64 -7.01 11.29
N LEU A 124 10.98 -8.03 11.81
CA LEU A 124 9.56 -8.26 11.55
C LEU A 124 8.67 -7.19 12.16
N TRP A 125 7.57 -6.92 11.51
CA TRP A 125 6.55 -6.01 12.03
C TRP A 125 5.81 -6.64 13.21
N HIS A 126 5.28 -5.83 14.12
CA HIS A 126 4.62 -6.29 15.35
C HIS A 126 3.38 -7.17 15.11
N ASN A 127 2.70 -7.00 13.96
CA ASN A 127 1.56 -7.79 13.52
C ASN A 127 1.96 -8.97 12.60
N HIS A 128 3.25 -9.23 12.42
CA HIS A 128 3.74 -10.28 11.53
C HIS A 128 3.08 -11.63 11.78
N ALA A 129 2.99 -12.05 13.05
CA ALA A 129 2.49 -13.36 13.42
C ALA A 129 1.04 -13.63 12.97
N THR A 130 0.20 -12.59 12.94
CA THR A 130 -1.22 -12.70 12.55
C THR A 130 -1.46 -12.40 11.08
N ASP A 131 -0.72 -11.45 10.52
CA ASP A 131 -1.06 -10.85 9.23
C ASP A 131 -0.19 -11.39 8.09
N TYR A 132 1.12 -11.57 8.31
CA TYR A 132 2.06 -11.92 7.23
C TYR A 132 2.66 -13.32 7.34
N GLN A 133 2.76 -13.88 8.56
CA GLN A 133 3.23 -15.25 8.76
C GLN A 133 2.40 -16.29 8.00
N PRO A 134 1.04 -16.19 7.94
CA PRO A 134 0.24 -17.16 7.20
C PRO A 134 0.56 -17.22 5.70
N LEU A 135 0.89 -16.07 5.08
CA LEU A 135 1.31 -16.06 3.68
C LEU A 135 2.73 -16.60 3.50
N LEU A 136 3.64 -16.31 4.44
CA LEU A 136 4.99 -16.86 4.41
C LEU A 136 4.97 -18.38 4.57
N ASP A 137 4.08 -18.90 5.42
CA ASP A 137 3.86 -20.36 5.59
C ASP A 137 3.28 -20.99 4.31
N LEU A 138 2.34 -20.32 3.67
CA LEU A 138 1.81 -20.74 2.36
C LEU A 138 2.91 -20.80 1.31
N ALA A 139 3.79 -19.80 1.25
CA ALA A 139 4.94 -19.81 0.36
C ALA A 139 5.85 -21.00 0.64
N LYS A 140 6.15 -21.27 1.89
CA LYS A 140 6.95 -22.42 2.33
C LYS A 140 6.31 -23.75 1.94
N GLU A 141 5.02 -23.90 2.18
CA GLU A 141 4.27 -25.12 1.88
C GLU A 141 4.32 -25.48 0.38
N HIS A 142 4.23 -24.45 -0.48
CA HIS A 142 4.21 -24.62 -1.92
C HIS A 142 5.57 -24.42 -2.63
N GLY A 143 6.64 -24.21 -1.86
CA GLY A 143 7.98 -24.01 -2.41
C GLY A 143 8.13 -22.72 -3.24
N LEU A 144 7.34 -21.69 -2.92
CA LEU A 144 7.42 -20.37 -3.55
C LEU A 144 8.57 -19.55 -2.95
N THR A 145 9.04 -18.58 -3.71
CA THR A 145 9.96 -17.56 -3.23
C THR A 145 9.21 -16.46 -2.51
N MET A 146 9.84 -15.81 -1.51
CA MET A 146 9.39 -14.57 -0.89
C MET A 146 10.55 -13.59 -0.89
N THR A 147 10.44 -12.52 -1.68
CA THR A 147 11.47 -11.48 -1.76
C THR A 147 11.22 -10.42 -0.68
N ALA A 148 12.23 -10.16 0.14
CA ALA A 148 12.27 -9.05 1.06
C ALA A 148 12.59 -7.77 0.26
N THR A 149 11.57 -6.94 0.00
CA THR A 149 11.68 -5.88 -0.99
C THR A 149 11.96 -4.49 -0.41
N ASN A 150 11.65 -4.26 0.87
CA ASN A 150 11.74 -2.92 1.44
C ASN A 150 13.20 -2.51 1.71
N VAL A 151 13.44 -1.22 1.63
CA VAL A 151 14.72 -0.66 2.06
C VAL A 151 14.91 -0.87 3.57
N PRO A 152 16.11 -1.27 4.03
CA PRO A 152 16.39 -1.30 5.47
C PRO A 152 16.04 0.03 6.12
N ARG A 153 15.19 -0.01 7.16
CA ARG A 153 14.60 1.18 7.83
C ARG A 153 15.63 2.25 8.19
N ARG A 154 16.85 1.83 8.56
CA ARG A 154 17.95 2.74 8.86
C ARG A 154 18.33 3.63 7.67
N TYR A 155 18.21 3.15 6.44
CA TYR A 155 18.54 3.93 5.23
C TYR A 155 17.39 4.86 4.83
N ALA A 156 16.13 4.47 4.98
CA ALA A 156 15.00 5.39 4.85
C ALA A 156 15.09 6.52 5.87
N SER A 157 15.46 6.21 7.13
CA SER A 157 15.70 7.20 8.18
C SER A 157 16.90 8.10 7.87
N TRP A 158 17.93 7.57 7.20
CA TRP A 158 19.08 8.35 6.75
C TRP A 158 18.67 9.34 5.65
N VAL A 159 17.89 8.88 4.66
CA VAL A 159 17.35 9.74 3.60
C VAL A 159 16.43 10.82 4.16
N TYR A 160 15.60 10.50 5.14
CA TYR A 160 14.76 11.49 5.81
C TYR A 160 15.59 12.64 6.43
N LYS A 161 16.80 12.35 6.94
CA LYS A 161 17.70 13.35 7.54
C LYS A 161 18.60 14.08 6.55
N HIS A 162 19.00 13.43 5.46
CA HIS A 162 20.08 13.88 4.59
C HIS A 162 19.69 13.99 3.10
N GLY A 163 18.45 13.67 2.75
CA GLY A 163 17.98 13.54 1.38
C GLY A 163 18.59 12.34 0.65
N LEU A 164 18.15 12.08 -0.59
CA LEU A 164 18.65 10.97 -1.42
C LEU A 164 20.16 11.02 -1.68
N LYS A 165 20.72 12.23 -1.80
CA LYS A 165 22.16 12.40 -1.98
C LYS A 165 22.98 11.83 -0.82
N GLY A 166 22.40 11.76 0.38
CA GLY A 166 23.04 11.15 1.55
C GLY A 166 23.42 9.67 1.35
N LEU A 167 22.78 8.96 0.42
CA LEU A 167 23.07 7.56 0.10
C LEU A 167 24.47 7.36 -0.52
N GLU A 168 25.04 8.39 -1.13
CA GLU A 168 26.39 8.34 -1.68
C GLU A 168 27.46 8.10 -0.61
N ASN A 169 27.16 8.38 0.66
CA ASN A 169 28.06 8.18 1.80
C ASN A 169 28.02 6.76 2.39
N LEU A 170 27.13 5.91 1.89
CA LEU A 170 27.01 4.52 2.36
C LEU A 170 28.17 3.66 1.81
N SER A 171 28.56 2.63 2.58
CA SER A 171 29.53 1.63 2.14
C SER A 171 29.00 0.82 0.94
N ALA A 172 29.88 0.11 0.25
CA ALA A 172 29.50 -0.78 -0.85
C ALA A 172 28.51 -1.87 -0.38
N ASP A 173 28.76 -2.46 0.77
CA ASP A 173 27.88 -3.50 1.35
C ASP A 173 26.48 -2.95 1.67
N ALA A 174 26.39 -1.72 2.19
CA ALA A 174 25.12 -1.07 2.45
C ALA A 174 24.35 -0.75 1.16
N ARG A 175 25.06 -0.36 0.10
CA ARG A 175 24.44 -0.08 -1.21
C ARG A 175 23.95 -1.33 -1.93
N ALA A 176 24.43 -2.51 -1.56
CA ALA A 176 23.95 -3.78 -2.14
C ALA A 176 22.45 -4.03 -1.88
N TYR A 177 21.85 -3.38 -0.89
CA TYR A 177 20.43 -3.46 -0.59
C TYR A 177 19.57 -2.42 -1.32
N LEU A 178 20.19 -1.54 -2.10
CA LEU A 178 19.54 -0.36 -2.70
C LEU A 178 19.53 -0.45 -4.23
N PRO A 179 18.63 0.28 -4.90
CA PRO A 179 18.74 0.47 -6.35
C PRO A 179 20.03 1.21 -6.71
N SER A 180 20.39 1.15 -7.98
CA SER A 180 21.53 1.93 -8.50
C SER A 180 21.39 3.42 -8.19
N LEU A 181 22.48 4.04 -7.76
CA LEU A 181 22.51 5.49 -7.48
C LEU A 181 22.95 6.28 -8.72
N PRO A 182 22.46 7.49 -8.92
CA PRO A 182 21.45 8.19 -8.11
C PRO A 182 20.04 7.63 -8.28
N VAL A 183 19.24 7.62 -7.22
CA VAL A 183 17.82 7.25 -7.29
C VAL A 183 17.07 8.33 -8.06
N ALA A 184 16.30 7.93 -9.08
CA ALA A 184 15.38 8.84 -9.77
C ALA A 184 14.32 9.37 -8.80
N PHE A 185 14.01 10.66 -8.90
CA PHE A 185 13.03 11.31 -8.03
C PHE A 185 12.35 12.46 -8.77
N ASP A 186 11.04 12.39 -8.87
CA ASP A 186 10.21 13.48 -9.40
C ASP A 186 9.39 14.08 -8.24
N PRO A 187 9.75 15.26 -7.74
CA PRO A 187 9.02 15.89 -6.65
C PRO A 187 7.61 16.36 -7.04
N ALA A 188 7.28 16.41 -8.33
CA ALA A 188 5.98 16.85 -8.85
C ALA A 188 4.97 15.69 -8.95
N LEU A 189 5.31 14.48 -8.53
CA LEU A 189 4.33 13.42 -8.41
C LEU A 189 3.26 13.82 -7.38
N PRO A 190 1.96 13.74 -7.73
CA PRO A 190 0.85 14.17 -6.87
C PRO A 190 0.88 13.60 -5.45
N GLY A 191 1.27 12.33 -5.28
CA GLY A 191 1.41 11.69 -3.98
C GLY A 191 2.49 12.33 -3.11
N TYR A 192 3.61 12.73 -3.71
CA TYR A 192 4.69 13.43 -2.98
C TYR A 192 4.31 14.87 -2.63
N GLU A 193 3.61 15.57 -3.53
CA GLU A 193 3.06 16.91 -3.25
C GLU A 193 2.04 16.86 -2.11
N ALA A 194 1.12 15.88 -2.13
CA ALA A 194 0.13 15.68 -1.06
C ALA A 194 0.80 15.37 0.29
N MET A 195 1.86 14.55 0.29
CA MET A 195 2.64 14.24 1.48
C MET A 195 3.29 15.49 2.11
N LEU A 196 3.87 16.35 1.29
CA LEU A 196 4.45 17.62 1.74
C LEU A 196 3.38 18.55 2.32
N ALA A 197 2.21 18.64 1.68
CA ALA A 197 1.11 19.46 2.15
C ALA A 197 0.58 19.00 3.52
N MET A 198 0.45 17.68 3.74
CA MET A 198 0.01 17.11 5.02
C MET A 198 1.04 17.30 6.14
N ALA A 199 2.32 17.28 5.81
CA ALA A 199 3.40 17.42 6.81
C ALA A 199 3.61 18.85 7.33
N GLY A 200 2.85 19.84 6.86
CA GLY A 200 2.84 21.22 7.39
C GLY A 200 4.07 22.08 7.05
N GLY A 201 4.90 21.67 6.11
CA GLY A 201 5.97 22.48 5.51
C GLY A 201 7.34 22.29 6.15
N HIS A 202 7.75 23.08 7.11
CA HIS A 202 9.14 23.14 7.57
C HIS A 202 9.67 21.82 8.15
N GLY A 203 10.80 21.33 7.61
CA GLY A 203 11.50 20.11 8.05
C GLY A 203 10.96 18.82 7.42
N ALA A 204 9.99 18.91 6.51
CA ALA A 204 9.38 17.75 5.86
C ALA A 204 9.81 17.59 4.38
N GLU A 205 10.70 18.44 3.88
CA GLU A 205 11.10 18.46 2.47
C GLU A 205 11.73 17.13 2.00
N THR A 206 12.29 16.37 2.93
CA THR A 206 12.89 15.06 2.67
C THR A 206 11.93 13.88 2.92
N LEU A 207 10.72 14.13 3.40
CA LEU A 207 9.74 13.07 3.65
C LEU A 207 9.36 12.32 2.35
N PRO A 208 9.05 13.00 1.22
CA PRO A 208 8.84 12.32 -0.05
C PRO A 208 10.07 11.56 -0.54
N MET A 209 11.29 12.05 -0.24
CA MET A 209 12.52 11.33 -0.58
C MET A 209 12.68 10.03 0.21
N ALA A 210 12.26 10.03 1.49
CA ALA A 210 12.25 8.84 2.32
C ALA A 210 11.18 7.82 1.87
N GLN A 211 10.07 8.29 1.30
CA GLN A 211 9.10 7.43 0.63
C GLN A 211 9.67 6.90 -0.69
N ALA A 212 10.25 7.78 -1.50
CA ALA A 212 10.82 7.45 -2.80
C ALA A 212 11.89 6.35 -2.74
N ILE A 213 12.76 6.36 -1.72
CA ILE A 213 13.77 5.29 -1.57
C ILE A 213 13.12 3.94 -1.21
N LYS A 214 12.00 3.91 -0.50
CA LYS A 214 11.25 2.68 -0.27
C LYS A 214 10.68 2.15 -1.59
N ASP A 215 9.93 3.00 -2.31
CA ASP A 215 9.31 2.65 -3.59
C ASP A 215 10.34 2.17 -4.61
N ALA A 216 11.45 2.90 -4.75
CA ALA A 216 12.54 2.56 -5.65
C ALA A 216 13.22 1.23 -5.28
N THR A 217 13.36 0.95 -3.97
CA THR A 217 14.00 -0.29 -3.52
C THR A 217 13.06 -1.47 -3.74
N MET A 218 11.76 -1.33 -3.45
CA MET A 218 10.77 -2.38 -3.74
C MET A 218 10.70 -2.68 -5.24
N ALA A 219 10.59 -1.66 -6.08
CA ALA A 219 10.62 -1.85 -7.54
C ALA A 219 11.92 -2.49 -8.03
N HIS A 220 13.07 -2.11 -7.46
CA HIS A 220 14.36 -2.72 -7.78
C HIS A 220 14.37 -4.22 -7.51
N TRP A 221 13.95 -4.65 -6.32
CA TRP A 221 13.97 -6.06 -5.95
C TRP A 221 12.93 -6.87 -6.72
N ILE A 222 11.75 -6.32 -7.00
CA ILE A 222 10.78 -6.92 -7.93
C ILE A 222 11.46 -7.23 -9.27
N LEU A 223 12.11 -6.24 -9.88
CA LEU A 223 12.77 -6.38 -11.18
C LEU A 223 13.95 -7.37 -11.16
N GLN A 224 14.69 -7.44 -10.05
CA GLN A 224 15.85 -8.32 -9.92
C GLN A 224 15.47 -9.78 -9.68
N THR A 225 14.31 -10.05 -9.06
CA THR A 225 13.95 -11.39 -8.60
C THR A 225 12.75 -12.00 -9.33
N ARG A 226 12.02 -11.20 -10.14
CA ARG A 226 10.93 -11.73 -10.96
C ARG A 226 11.41 -12.77 -11.97
N THR A 227 10.60 -13.79 -12.18
CA THR A 227 10.80 -14.78 -13.24
C THR A 227 9.93 -14.41 -14.44
N GLU A 228 10.52 -14.29 -15.62
CA GLU A 228 9.77 -14.00 -16.84
C GLU A 228 8.71 -15.07 -17.12
N GLY A 229 7.50 -14.63 -17.47
CA GLY A 229 6.36 -15.52 -17.70
C GLY A 229 5.68 -16.03 -16.44
N GLN A 230 6.06 -15.53 -15.26
CA GLN A 230 5.38 -15.79 -13.99
C GLN A 230 4.99 -14.45 -13.36
N PRO A 231 3.78 -14.29 -12.81
CA PRO A 231 3.39 -13.09 -12.11
C PRO A 231 4.24 -12.90 -10.85
N PHE A 232 4.65 -11.66 -10.58
CA PHE A 232 5.24 -11.28 -9.31
C PHE A 232 4.16 -10.60 -8.47
N VAL A 233 3.65 -11.26 -7.44
CA VAL A 233 2.67 -10.70 -6.52
C VAL A 233 3.41 -9.98 -5.39
N HIS A 234 3.29 -8.67 -5.36
CA HIS A 234 3.91 -7.79 -4.38
C HIS A 234 2.86 -7.22 -3.41
N LEU A 235 3.07 -7.44 -2.12
CA LEU A 235 2.23 -6.92 -1.05
C LEU A 235 2.81 -5.62 -0.51
N ASN A 236 2.02 -4.58 -0.52
CA ASN A 236 2.45 -3.26 -0.05
C ASN A 236 1.27 -2.45 0.47
N GLY A 237 1.52 -1.52 1.36
CA GLY A 237 0.51 -0.55 1.73
C GLY A 237 -0.01 0.20 0.50
N SER A 238 -1.32 0.42 0.42
CA SER A 238 -2.01 1.06 -0.73
C SER A 238 -1.30 2.33 -1.21
N TYR A 239 -0.70 3.09 -0.29
CA TYR A 239 -0.01 4.34 -0.59
C TYR A 239 1.20 4.17 -1.51
N HIS A 240 1.81 2.98 -1.57
CA HIS A 240 2.98 2.67 -2.38
C HIS A 240 2.67 2.35 -3.86
N SER A 241 1.39 2.10 -4.20
CA SER A 241 1.00 1.72 -5.57
C SER A 241 -0.25 2.43 -6.10
N GLN A 242 -0.98 3.15 -5.23
CA GLN A 242 -2.17 3.91 -5.63
C GLN A 242 -1.82 4.99 -6.67
N ASP A 243 -2.80 5.32 -7.49
CA ASP A 243 -2.70 6.35 -8.53
C ASP A 243 -1.61 6.02 -9.58
N TRP A 244 -1.16 4.75 -9.63
CA TRP A 244 -0.05 4.24 -10.44
C TRP A 244 1.27 4.97 -10.18
N GLU A 245 1.42 5.53 -8.98
CA GLU A 245 2.64 6.19 -8.49
C GLU A 245 3.52 5.22 -7.68
N GLY A 246 4.47 5.71 -6.94
CA GLY A 246 5.33 4.93 -6.06
C GLY A 246 6.03 3.78 -6.80
N ILE A 247 5.85 2.55 -6.34
CA ILE A 247 6.45 1.34 -6.93
C ILE A 247 6.15 1.26 -8.43
N VAL A 248 4.91 1.52 -8.84
CA VAL A 248 4.47 1.43 -10.24
C VAL A 248 5.22 2.43 -11.12
N TRP A 249 5.42 3.65 -10.64
CA TRP A 249 6.20 4.66 -11.36
C TRP A 249 7.65 4.18 -11.59
N TYR A 250 8.30 3.61 -10.57
CA TYR A 250 9.67 3.09 -10.71
C TYR A 250 9.74 1.87 -11.64
N LEU A 251 8.78 0.95 -11.57
CA LEU A 251 8.69 -0.19 -12.47
C LEU A 251 8.58 0.26 -13.93
N ARG A 252 7.64 1.16 -14.23
CA ARG A 252 7.44 1.70 -15.58
C ARG A 252 8.60 2.56 -16.06
N HIS A 253 9.26 3.27 -15.14
CA HIS A 253 10.46 4.06 -15.47
C HIS A 253 11.62 3.15 -15.91
N ALA A 254 11.77 1.99 -15.30
CA ALA A 254 12.80 1.01 -15.64
C ALA A 254 12.44 0.16 -16.88
N ASN A 255 11.18 -0.23 -17.01
CA ASN A 255 10.66 -0.98 -18.15
C ASN A 255 9.21 -0.59 -18.44
N PRO A 256 8.98 0.29 -19.44
CA PRO A 256 7.65 0.76 -19.80
C PRO A 256 6.70 -0.32 -20.36
N GLU A 257 7.25 -1.46 -20.80
CA GLU A 257 6.46 -2.56 -21.39
C GLU A 257 5.90 -3.53 -20.33
N LEU A 258 6.24 -3.36 -19.05
CA LEU A 258 5.71 -4.21 -17.99
C LEU A 258 4.20 -4.08 -17.86
N ASN A 259 3.52 -5.22 -17.88
CA ASN A 259 2.11 -5.31 -17.50
C ASN A 259 2.00 -5.32 -15.98
N VAL A 260 1.72 -4.15 -15.40
CA VAL A 260 1.56 -3.98 -13.94
C VAL A 260 0.09 -3.83 -13.63
N LEU A 261 -0.45 -4.80 -12.90
CA LEU A 261 -1.80 -4.80 -12.35
C LEU A 261 -1.78 -4.22 -10.93
N THR A 262 -2.69 -3.30 -10.64
CA THR A 262 -2.79 -2.65 -9.32
C THR A 262 -4.12 -2.93 -8.66
N LEU A 263 -4.09 -3.22 -7.35
CA LEU A 263 -5.25 -3.28 -6.48
C LEU A 263 -5.09 -2.21 -5.39
N HIS A 264 -6.13 -1.40 -5.18
CA HIS A 264 -6.19 -0.41 -4.10
C HIS A 264 -7.17 -0.84 -3.03
N GLY A 265 -6.66 -1.09 -1.82
CA GLY A 265 -7.45 -1.40 -0.64
C GLY A 265 -7.87 -0.13 0.10
N GLU A 266 -9.17 -0.02 0.41
CA GLU A 266 -9.74 1.08 1.19
C GLU A 266 -10.88 0.58 2.07
N THR A 267 -11.21 1.30 3.14
CA THR A 267 -12.35 0.96 4.01
C THR A 267 -13.48 1.95 3.88
N GLN A 268 -14.70 1.42 3.81
CA GLN A 268 -15.92 2.22 3.78
C GLN A 268 -17.01 1.64 4.67
N VAL A 269 -17.95 2.48 5.10
CA VAL A 269 -19.12 2.03 5.88
C VAL A 269 -20.08 1.22 5.01
N ASP A 270 -20.26 1.59 3.75
CA ASP A 270 -21.05 0.83 2.77
C ASP A 270 -20.14 0.35 1.63
N VAL A 271 -19.71 -0.89 1.70
CA VAL A 271 -18.85 -1.50 0.67
C VAL A 271 -19.55 -1.69 -0.68
N TRP A 272 -20.88 -1.51 -0.74
CA TRP A 272 -21.66 -1.68 -1.97
C TRP A 272 -21.83 -0.39 -2.79
N ALA A 273 -21.35 0.73 -2.29
CA ALA A 273 -21.43 2.04 -2.93
C ALA A 273 -20.08 2.76 -2.81
N PRO A 274 -19.15 2.50 -3.73
CA PRO A 274 -17.83 3.14 -3.70
C PRO A 274 -17.92 4.66 -3.63
N ASP A 275 -17.19 5.28 -2.73
CA ASP A 275 -17.05 6.72 -2.69
C ASP A 275 -16.27 7.20 -3.93
N SER A 276 -16.65 8.34 -4.48
CA SER A 276 -16.01 8.89 -5.69
C SER A 276 -14.51 9.17 -5.51
N SER A 277 -14.06 9.38 -4.28
CA SER A 277 -12.64 9.56 -3.93
C SER A 277 -11.81 8.28 -4.03
N ALA A 278 -12.44 7.11 -3.96
CA ALA A 278 -11.78 5.81 -4.08
C ALA A 278 -11.62 5.37 -5.55
N LEU A 279 -12.36 6.01 -6.47
CA LEU A 279 -12.37 5.59 -7.87
C LEU A 279 -11.15 6.06 -8.65
N ASN A 280 -10.77 5.28 -9.66
CA ASN A 280 -9.68 5.54 -10.60
C ASN A 280 -8.31 5.74 -9.92
N ARG A 281 -8.06 4.98 -8.87
CA ARG A 281 -6.80 4.97 -8.12
C ARG A 281 -5.96 3.72 -8.38
N ALA A 282 -6.55 2.71 -9.00
CA ALA A 282 -5.92 1.44 -9.39
C ALA A 282 -6.80 0.75 -10.45
N ASP A 283 -6.34 -0.38 -10.97
CA ASP A 283 -7.10 -1.20 -11.91
C ASP A 283 -8.27 -1.89 -11.20
N PHE A 284 -8.07 -2.32 -9.95
CA PHE A 284 -9.10 -2.83 -9.06
C PHE A 284 -9.17 -2.05 -7.75
N LEU A 285 -10.40 -1.91 -7.22
CA LEU A 285 -10.69 -1.33 -5.93
C LEU A 285 -11.28 -2.40 -5.00
N LEU A 286 -10.60 -2.67 -3.90
CA LEU A 286 -11.05 -3.56 -2.83
C LEU A 286 -11.56 -2.75 -1.66
N LEU A 287 -12.87 -2.81 -1.41
CA LEU A 287 -13.48 -2.15 -0.26
C LEU A 287 -13.73 -3.14 0.87
N THR A 288 -13.26 -2.85 2.06
CA THR A 288 -13.58 -3.58 3.29
C THR A 288 -14.43 -2.75 4.23
N GLN A 289 -15.10 -3.43 5.17
CA GLN A 289 -15.97 -2.78 6.14
C GLN A 289 -15.18 -1.96 7.16
N ALA A 290 -15.40 -0.64 7.21
CA ALA A 290 -14.75 0.26 8.16
C ALA A 290 -15.00 -0.10 9.65
N GLN A 291 -16.03 -0.90 9.94
CA GLN A 291 -16.41 -1.33 11.29
C GLN A 291 -15.80 -2.70 11.69
N MET A 292 -15.00 -3.32 10.80
CA MET A 292 -14.29 -4.55 11.12
C MET A 292 -13.22 -4.28 12.19
N THR A 293 -12.98 -5.29 13.03
CA THR A 293 -11.88 -5.26 14.01
C THR A 293 -10.56 -5.16 13.26
N ARG A 294 -9.67 -4.30 13.74
CA ARG A 294 -8.32 -4.17 13.24
C ARG A 294 -7.38 -5.13 13.96
N THR A 295 -6.29 -5.53 13.32
CA THR A 295 -5.33 -6.49 13.87
C THR A 295 -4.38 -5.85 14.89
N HIS A 296 -4.28 -4.51 14.88
CA HIS A 296 -3.45 -3.75 15.85
C HIS A 296 -3.90 -2.30 16.02
#